data_04da6d219a14b0a3ac9ea6a5157c85fb
#
_entry.id   04da6d219a14b0a3ac9ea6a5157c85fb
#
_cell.length_a   1.000
_cell.length_b   1.000
_cell.length_c   1.000
_cell.angle_alpha   90.00
_cell.angle_beta   90.00
_cell.angle_gamma   90.00
#
_symmetry.space_group_name_H-M   'P 1'
#
loop_
_entity.id
_entity.type
_entity.pdbx_description
1 polymer ?
#
loop_
_entity_poly.entity_id
_entity_poly.type
_entity_poly.pdbx_seq_one_letter_code
_entity_poly.pdbx_strand_id
1 'polypeptide(L)'
;MGPGGPLHKIDIQSLFRARVDADSSSNTVLLWLVGAPTAAFAVSLVVLEGLFGGMATLFVGAAALFFSFGREDYPTITQRFLARARAGDNEGAAMVIESAGGNAEAEDEDGFADVASVFFSKMALQRWFGPVIYFFLLGPSGAVAYRLAHATQSTATPIGESVMRIIEWLPSRLMVLSFAVFGDFDKTLGHITEKGISLEPSTDEFFEDAADAALGDANTSSVYERLTGLFRLLDRSFLLWLGALSLLVLV
;
A
#
# COMPACT_ATOMS: atom_id res chain seq x y z
N MET A 1 11.06 -7.41 28.02
CA MET A 1 12.26 -8.07 27.47
C MET A 1 11.79 -9.30 26.68
N GLY A 2 11.72 -9.22 25.36
CA GLY A 2 11.38 -10.34 24.46
C GLY A 2 12.62 -10.71 23.66
N PRO A 3 12.91 -12.00 23.43
CA PRO A 3 14.14 -12.44 22.78
C PRO A 3 14.09 -12.11 21.28
N GLY A 4 14.88 -11.13 20.87
CA GLY A 4 15.13 -10.84 19.47
C GLY A 4 15.97 -11.96 18.85
N GLY A 5 15.38 -12.75 17.96
CA GLY A 5 16.09 -13.76 17.19
C GLY A 5 17.13 -13.15 16.24
N PRO A 6 18.19 -13.89 15.85
CA PRO A 6 19.34 -13.38 15.09
C PRO A 6 19.00 -12.91 13.65
N LEU A 7 17.80 -13.13 13.15
CA LEU A 7 17.34 -12.64 11.85
C LEU A 7 16.81 -11.19 11.84
N HIS A 8 16.81 -10.53 13.01
CA HIS A 8 16.31 -9.16 13.17
C HIS A 8 17.28 -8.07 12.67
N LYS A 9 18.48 -8.39 12.20
CA LYS A 9 19.55 -7.41 11.89
C LYS A 9 20.02 -7.36 10.44
N ILE A 10 19.29 -7.89 9.50
CA ILE A 10 19.52 -7.47 8.10
C ILE A 10 18.65 -6.22 7.92
N ASP A 11 19.20 -5.09 8.34
CA ASP A 11 18.66 -3.79 8.03
C ASP A 11 18.91 -3.52 6.54
N ILE A 12 17.93 -3.92 5.73
CA ILE A 12 17.92 -3.70 4.29
C ILE A 12 18.16 -2.21 4.01
N GLN A 13 17.67 -1.32 4.87
CA GLN A 13 17.85 0.12 4.76
C GLN A 13 19.33 0.54 4.88
N SER A 14 20.12 -0.12 5.73
CA SER A 14 21.54 0.19 5.87
C SER A 14 22.35 -0.23 4.64
N LEU A 15 21.99 -1.35 4.02
CA LEU A 15 22.59 -1.79 2.75
C LEU A 15 22.23 -0.84 1.60
N PHE A 16 21.01 -0.29 1.62
CA PHE A 16 20.57 0.70 0.64
C PHE A 16 21.29 2.04 0.81
N ARG A 17 21.40 2.57 2.04
CA ARG A 17 22.10 3.83 2.32
C ARG A 17 23.57 3.80 1.90
N ALA A 18 24.28 2.72 2.18
CA ALA A 18 25.68 2.57 1.83
C ALA A 18 25.94 2.57 0.30
N ARG A 19 24.90 2.32 -0.52
CA ARG A 19 25.02 2.29 -1.98
C ARG A 19 24.59 3.58 -2.66
N VAL A 20 23.72 4.37 -2.02
CA VAL A 20 23.18 5.65 -2.54
C VAL A 20 24.21 6.79 -2.43
N ASP A 21 25.13 6.73 -1.47
CA ASP A 21 26.20 7.73 -1.28
C ASP A 21 27.29 7.69 -2.36
N ALA A 22 27.24 6.73 -3.29
CA ALA A 22 28.15 6.70 -4.43
C ALA A 22 27.48 7.41 -5.61
N ASP A 23 28.01 8.55 -5.98
CA ASP A 23 27.80 9.50 -7.08
C ASP A 23 27.31 8.92 -8.44
N SER A 24 26.27 8.11 -8.42
CA SER A 24 25.64 7.53 -9.61
C SER A 24 24.31 8.21 -9.87
N SER A 25 23.99 8.49 -11.13
CA SER A 25 22.70 9.06 -11.53
C SER A 25 21.58 8.26 -10.87
N SER A 26 20.62 8.96 -10.27
CA SER A 26 19.53 8.35 -9.49
C SER A 26 18.77 7.24 -10.23
N ASN A 27 18.71 7.30 -11.57
CA ASN A 27 18.11 6.24 -12.40
C ASN A 27 18.92 4.93 -12.36
N THR A 28 20.24 5.01 -12.28
CA THR A 28 21.12 3.84 -12.19
C THR A 28 20.95 3.15 -10.84
N VAL A 29 20.77 3.92 -9.78
CA VAL A 29 20.51 3.38 -8.43
C VAL A 29 19.20 2.59 -8.40
N LEU A 30 18.11 3.14 -8.94
CA LEU A 30 16.82 2.44 -9.03
C LEU A 30 16.91 1.16 -9.87
N LEU A 31 17.60 1.22 -11.01
CA LEU A 31 17.77 0.07 -11.89
C LEU A 31 18.53 -1.06 -11.20
N TRP A 32 19.54 -0.75 -10.38
CA TRP A 32 20.28 -1.75 -9.61
C TRP A 32 19.55 -2.23 -8.36
N LEU A 33 18.82 -1.34 -7.65
CA LEU A 33 18.16 -1.69 -6.40
C LEU A 33 16.81 -2.40 -6.60
N VAL A 34 16.09 -2.08 -7.67
CA VAL A 34 14.80 -2.68 -7.98
C VAL A 34 14.92 -3.63 -9.18
N GLY A 35 15.52 -3.18 -10.28
CA GLY A 35 15.55 -3.94 -11.52
C GLY A 35 16.41 -5.20 -11.44
N ALA A 36 17.65 -5.11 -10.93
CA ALA A 36 18.53 -6.27 -10.87
C ALA A 36 18.02 -7.40 -9.94
N PRO A 37 17.58 -7.13 -8.69
CA PRO A 37 17.01 -8.19 -7.85
C PRO A 37 15.72 -8.78 -8.42
N THR A 38 14.86 -7.94 -9.01
CA THR A 38 13.63 -8.41 -9.66
C THR A 38 13.93 -9.32 -10.85
N ALA A 39 14.87 -8.92 -11.70
CA ALA A 39 15.30 -9.73 -12.84
C ALA A 39 15.94 -11.05 -12.38
N ALA A 40 16.82 -11.02 -11.38
CA ALA A 40 17.41 -12.22 -10.79
C ALA A 40 16.35 -13.16 -10.23
N PHE A 41 15.34 -12.62 -9.54
CA PHE A 41 14.22 -13.39 -9.02
C PHE A 41 13.36 -13.99 -10.15
N ALA A 42 13.06 -13.22 -11.20
CA ALA A 42 12.31 -13.72 -12.35
C ALA A 42 13.06 -14.84 -13.09
N VAL A 43 14.37 -14.70 -13.29
CA VAL A 43 15.20 -15.76 -13.88
C VAL A 43 15.20 -17.00 -12.99
N SER A 44 15.31 -16.85 -11.67
CA SER A 44 15.27 -17.99 -10.74
C SER A 44 13.93 -18.74 -10.80
N LEU A 45 12.82 -18.03 -10.98
CA LEU A 45 11.50 -18.65 -11.16
C LEU A 45 11.43 -19.50 -12.44
N VAL A 46 11.94 -18.99 -13.57
CA VAL A 46 11.98 -19.73 -14.84
C VAL A 46 12.83 -21.00 -14.72
N VAL A 47 13.99 -20.91 -14.05
CA VAL A 47 14.85 -22.08 -13.80
C VAL A 47 14.16 -23.09 -12.90
N LEU A 48 13.52 -22.66 -11.82
CA LEU A 48 12.76 -23.52 -10.90
C LEU A 48 11.60 -24.21 -11.59
N GLU A 49 10.87 -23.51 -12.44
CA GLU A 49 9.77 -24.07 -13.24
C GLU A 49 10.28 -25.18 -14.16
N GLY A 50 11.43 -24.96 -14.83
CA GLY A 50 12.07 -25.96 -15.67
C GLY A 50 12.55 -27.22 -14.92
N LEU A 51 12.95 -27.07 -13.63
CA LEU A 51 13.48 -28.16 -12.82
C LEU A 51 12.39 -28.94 -12.05
N PHE A 52 11.40 -28.23 -11.51
CA PHE A 52 10.42 -28.78 -10.55
C PHE A 52 8.97 -28.66 -11.01
N GLY A 53 8.74 -28.04 -12.18
CA GLY A 53 7.39 -27.78 -12.71
C GLY A 53 6.63 -26.70 -11.96
N GLY A 54 5.37 -26.49 -12.35
CA GLY A 54 4.53 -25.39 -11.85
C GLY A 54 4.27 -25.38 -10.34
N MET A 55 4.40 -26.51 -9.65
CA MET A 55 4.24 -26.60 -8.19
C MET A 55 5.26 -25.73 -7.45
N ALA A 56 6.53 -25.74 -7.87
CA ALA A 56 7.57 -24.92 -7.25
C ALA A 56 7.29 -23.42 -7.45
N THR A 57 6.88 -23.03 -8.64
CA THR A 57 6.49 -21.66 -8.97
C THR A 57 5.32 -21.17 -8.11
N LEU A 58 4.34 -22.05 -7.85
CA LEU A 58 3.20 -21.74 -6.99
C LEU A 58 3.63 -21.47 -5.53
N PHE A 59 4.47 -22.33 -4.96
CA PHE A 59 4.97 -22.15 -3.59
C PHE A 59 5.85 -20.90 -3.45
N VAL A 60 6.76 -20.69 -4.40
CA VAL A 60 7.61 -19.49 -4.39
C VAL A 60 6.79 -18.23 -4.62
N GLY A 61 5.78 -18.29 -5.50
CA GLY A 61 4.83 -17.21 -5.73
C GLY A 61 4.03 -16.85 -4.49
N ALA A 62 3.48 -17.84 -3.80
CA ALA A 62 2.76 -17.63 -2.53
C ALA A 62 3.70 -17.05 -1.45
N ALA A 63 4.93 -17.53 -1.35
CA ALA A 63 5.92 -16.98 -0.44
C ALA A 63 6.28 -15.52 -0.80
N ALA A 64 6.50 -15.21 -2.08
CA ALA A 64 6.79 -13.86 -2.54
C ALA A 64 5.65 -12.89 -2.21
N LEU A 65 4.40 -13.31 -2.44
CA LEU A 65 3.22 -12.51 -2.10
C LEU A 65 3.12 -12.30 -0.58
N PHE A 66 3.31 -13.36 0.21
CA PHE A 66 3.30 -13.27 1.67
C PHE A 66 4.36 -12.30 2.21
N PHE A 67 5.59 -12.36 1.68
CA PHE A 67 6.64 -11.41 2.03
C PHE A 67 6.33 -9.97 1.59
N SER A 68 5.59 -9.82 0.48
CA SER A 68 5.21 -8.51 -0.06
C SER A 68 4.18 -7.78 0.79
N PHE A 69 3.36 -8.48 1.57
CA PHE A 69 2.43 -7.86 2.53
C PHE A 69 3.12 -7.17 3.71
N GLY A 70 4.41 -7.45 3.95
CA GLY A 70 5.20 -6.78 4.96
C GLY A 70 4.96 -7.29 6.38
N ARG A 71 5.79 -6.79 7.33
CA ARG A 71 5.84 -7.28 8.71
C ARG A 71 4.93 -6.54 9.69
N GLU A 72 4.53 -5.33 9.36
CA GLU A 72 3.67 -4.56 10.26
C GLU A 72 2.22 -4.99 10.09
N ASP A 73 1.61 -5.26 11.21
CA ASP A 73 0.28 -5.83 11.29
C ASP A 73 -0.78 -4.73 11.11
N TYR A 74 -1.23 -4.51 9.86
CA TYR A 74 -2.30 -3.56 9.55
C TYR A 74 -3.53 -3.74 10.46
N PRO A 75 -4.04 -4.97 10.70
CA PRO A 75 -5.15 -5.18 11.62
C PRO A 75 -4.84 -4.71 13.05
N THR A 76 -3.64 -4.90 13.53
CA THR A 76 -3.25 -4.44 14.88
C THR A 76 -3.22 -2.92 14.97
N ILE A 77 -2.68 -2.24 13.96
CA ILE A 77 -2.62 -0.77 13.93
C ILE A 77 -4.04 -0.19 13.87
N THR A 78 -4.90 -0.72 12.97
CA THR A 78 -6.28 -0.25 12.84
C THR A 78 -7.11 -0.50 14.10
N GLN A 79 -6.94 -1.65 14.76
CA GLN A 79 -7.63 -1.94 16.02
C GLN A 79 -7.18 -1.02 17.15
N ARG A 80 -5.87 -0.73 17.27
CA ARG A 80 -5.35 0.22 18.26
C ARG A 80 -5.87 1.63 18.01
N PHE A 81 -5.87 2.07 16.76
CA PHE A 81 -6.43 3.36 16.36
C PHE A 81 -7.91 3.45 16.72
N LEU A 82 -8.73 2.48 16.30
CA LEU A 82 -10.16 2.46 16.58
C LEU A 82 -10.47 2.40 18.08
N ALA A 83 -9.65 1.71 18.87
CA ALA A 83 -9.84 1.66 20.33
C ALA A 83 -9.66 3.05 20.97
N ARG A 84 -8.70 3.84 20.50
CA ARG A 84 -8.45 5.22 20.94
C ARG A 84 -9.54 6.17 20.44
N ALA A 85 -9.83 6.14 19.14
CA ALA A 85 -10.88 6.97 18.54
C ALA A 85 -12.26 6.74 19.18
N ARG A 86 -12.59 5.47 19.50
CA ARG A 86 -13.84 5.12 20.20
C ARG A 86 -13.93 5.72 21.60
N ALA A 87 -12.80 5.89 22.28
CA ALA A 87 -12.73 6.52 23.59
C ALA A 87 -12.73 8.05 23.53
N GLY A 88 -12.75 8.66 22.33
CA GLY A 88 -12.57 10.10 22.12
C GLY A 88 -11.12 10.57 22.36
N ASP A 89 -10.16 9.65 22.43
CA ASP A 89 -8.74 9.92 22.64
C ASP A 89 -8.05 10.16 21.29
N ASN A 90 -8.30 11.34 20.69
CA ASN A 90 -7.75 11.70 19.40
C ASN A 90 -6.22 11.86 19.46
N GLU A 91 -5.66 12.33 20.59
CA GLU A 91 -4.20 12.40 20.78
C GLU A 91 -3.57 11.00 20.81
N GLY A 92 -4.17 10.06 21.54
CA GLY A 92 -3.72 8.67 21.54
C GLY A 92 -3.89 7.99 20.18
N ALA A 93 -4.92 8.35 19.39
CA ALA A 93 -5.10 7.88 18.03
C ALA A 93 -4.03 8.45 17.07
N ALA A 94 -3.67 9.73 17.22
CA ALA A 94 -2.57 10.38 16.49
C ALA A 94 -1.24 9.68 16.76
N MET A 95 -0.92 9.38 18.01
CA MET A 95 0.28 8.62 18.38
C MET A 95 0.36 7.24 17.71
N VAL A 96 -0.79 6.58 17.45
CA VAL A 96 -0.80 5.31 16.70
C VAL A 96 -0.37 5.53 15.25
N ILE A 97 -0.85 6.58 14.58
CA ILE A 97 -0.44 6.94 13.21
C ILE A 97 1.07 7.25 13.18
N GLU A 98 1.55 8.07 14.09
CA GLU A 98 2.97 8.46 14.18
C GLU A 98 3.88 7.25 14.44
N SER A 99 3.48 6.35 15.34
CA SER A 99 4.23 5.12 15.62
C SER A 99 4.33 4.18 14.41
N ALA A 100 3.38 4.30 13.47
CA ALA A 100 3.36 3.59 12.21
C ALA A 100 4.06 4.35 11.06
N GLY A 101 4.70 5.49 11.35
CA GLY A 101 5.46 6.29 10.40
C GLY A 101 4.64 7.30 9.60
N GLY A 102 3.39 7.57 10.00
CA GLY A 102 2.56 8.62 9.43
C GLY A 102 2.79 9.98 10.09
N ASN A 103 2.22 11.04 9.48
CA ASN A 103 2.04 12.34 10.11
C ASN A 103 0.57 12.47 10.50
N ALA A 104 0.29 12.94 11.73
CA ALA A 104 -1.05 13.08 12.28
C ALA A 104 -1.40 14.53 12.64
N GLU A 105 -0.64 15.51 12.10
CA GLU A 105 -0.90 16.92 12.33
C GLU A 105 -2.21 17.35 11.67
N ALA A 106 -3.13 17.89 12.47
CA ALA A 106 -4.41 18.45 12.04
C ALA A 106 -4.80 19.62 12.94
N GLU A 107 -5.55 20.60 12.40
CA GLU A 107 -5.97 21.78 13.15
C GLU A 107 -7.23 21.49 13.99
N ASP A 108 -8.07 20.57 13.53
CA ASP A 108 -9.35 20.21 14.15
C ASP A 108 -9.65 18.72 14.01
N GLU A 109 -10.81 18.29 14.53
CA GLU A 109 -11.23 16.88 14.53
C GLU A 109 -11.56 16.38 13.11
N ASP A 110 -12.15 17.23 12.27
CA ASP A 110 -12.49 16.87 10.89
C ASP A 110 -11.21 16.71 10.07
N GLY A 111 -10.28 17.65 10.15
CA GLY A 111 -8.96 17.52 9.52
C GLY A 111 -8.18 16.32 10.00
N PHE A 112 -8.31 15.93 11.29
CA PHE A 112 -7.70 14.71 11.80
C PHE A 112 -8.31 13.46 11.18
N ALA A 113 -9.64 13.44 10.97
CA ALA A 113 -10.29 12.33 10.29
C ALA A 113 -9.85 12.21 8.83
N ASP A 114 -9.62 13.34 8.12
CA ASP A 114 -9.09 13.37 6.76
C ASP A 114 -7.68 12.79 6.70
N VAL A 115 -6.78 13.30 7.51
CA VAL A 115 -5.39 12.83 7.61
C VAL A 115 -5.35 11.33 7.92
N ALA A 116 -6.16 10.86 8.87
CA ALA A 116 -6.25 9.45 9.22
C ALA A 116 -6.79 8.62 8.04
N SER A 117 -7.80 9.12 7.32
CA SER A 117 -8.39 8.44 6.16
C SER A 117 -7.37 8.27 5.04
N VAL A 118 -6.61 9.31 4.71
CA VAL A 118 -5.52 9.26 3.73
C VAL A 118 -4.44 8.27 4.16
N PHE A 119 -3.99 8.36 5.42
CA PHE A 119 -2.95 7.47 5.95
C PHE A 119 -3.33 5.99 5.86
N PHE A 120 -4.53 5.62 6.31
CA PHE A 120 -4.97 4.23 6.28
C PHE A 120 -5.29 3.73 4.87
N SER A 121 -5.81 4.58 3.99
CA SER A 121 -6.01 4.25 2.57
C SER A 121 -4.68 3.97 1.87
N LYS A 122 -3.68 4.82 2.09
CA LYS A 122 -2.32 4.64 1.56
C LYS A 122 -1.66 3.38 2.14
N MET A 123 -1.81 3.15 3.43
CA MET A 123 -1.29 1.94 4.08
C MET A 123 -1.93 0.67 3.49
N ALA A 124 -3.25 0.66 3.25
CA ALA A 124 -3.94 -0.46 2.62
C ALA A 124 -3.48 -0.66 1.17
N LEU A 125 -3.33 0.44 0.40
CA LEU A 125 -2.79 0.40 -0.96
C LEU A 125 -1.42 -0.27 -0.99
N GLN A 126 -0.50 0.20 -0.17
CA GLN A 126 0.89 -0.23 -0.17
C GLN A 126 1.09 -1.66 0.35
N ARG A 127 0.22 -2.11 1.23
CA ARG A 127 0.35 -3.44 1.85
C ARG A 127 -0.45 -4.53 1.17
N TRP A 128 -1.63 -4.20 0.65
CA TRP A 128 -2.58 -5.18 0.13
C TRP A 128 -2.80 -5.02 -1.37
N PHE A 129 -3.33 -3.87 -1.79
CA PHE A 129 -3.75 -3.68 -3.17
C PHE A 129 -2.58 -3.67 -4.15
N GLY A 130 -1.53 -2.92 -3.87
CA GLY A 130 -0.36 -2.82 -4.72
C GLY A 130 0.31 -4.18 -4.99
N PRO A 131 0.75 -4.91 -3.94
CA PRO A 131 1.36 -6.22 -4.12
C PRO A 131 0.46 -7.22 -4.87
N VAL A 132 -0.84 -7.28 -4.56
CA VAL A 132 -1.79 -8.20 -5.20
C VAL A 132 -1.99 -7.86 -6.68
N ILE A 133 -2.17 -6.58 -7.01
CA ILE A 133 -2.36 -6.15 -8.40
C ILE A 133 -1.10 -6.41 -9.22
N TYR A 134 0.08 -6.07 -8.69
CA TYR A 134 1.33 -6.33 -9.40
C TYR A 134 1.70 -7.81 -9.47
N PHE A 135 1.34 -8.59 -8.47
CA PHE A 135 1.43 -10.05 -8.55
C PHE A 135 0.59 -10.60 -9.70
N PHE A 136 -0.61 -10.08 -9.86
CA PHE A 136 -1.51 -10.50 -10.93
C PHE A 136 -1.00 -10.09 -12.31
N LEU A 137 -0.53 -8.84 -12.47
CA LEU A 137 -0.07 -8.30 -13.75
C LEU A 137 1.25 -8.90 -14.23
N LEU A 138 2.21 -9.11 -13.32
CA LEU A 138 3.60 -9.47 -13.62
C LEU A 138 4.05 -10.75 -12.89
N GLY A 139 3.12 -11.48 -12.30
CA GLY A 139 3.42 -12.67 -11.51
C GLY A 139 4.16 -12.36 -10.19
N PRO A 140 4.80 -13.37 -9.59
CA PRO A 140 5.54 -13.20 -8.33
C PRO A 140 6.63 -12.13 -8.38
N SER A 141 7.27 -11.94 -9.55
CA SER A 141 8.28 -10.90 -9.76
C SER A 141 7.72 -9.50 -9.66
N GLY A 142 6.46 -9.29 -10.06
CA GLY A 142 5.77 -8.01 -9.92
C GLY A 142 5.55 -7.60 -8.47
N ALA A 143 5.12 -8.53 -7.60
CA ALA A 143 4.97 -8.27 -6.19
C ALA A 143 6.31 -7.92 -5.51
N VAL A 144 7.38 -8.63 -5.88
CA VAL A 144 8.74 -8.35 -5.39
C VAL A 144 9.22 -6.98 -5.88
N ALA A 145 9.02 -6.66 -7.17
CA ALA A 145 9.38 -5.36 -7.73
C ALA A 145 8.68 -4.20 -7.02
N TYR A 146 7.37 -4.33 -6.81
CA TYR A 146 6.58 -3.34 -6.06
C TYR A 146 7.14 -3.14 -4.65
N ARG A 147 7.44 -4.22 -3.93
CA ARG A 147 7.97 -4.14 -2.56
C ARG A 147 9.36 -3.51 -2.51
N LEU A 148 10.23 -3.82 -3.46
CA LEU A 148 11.55 -3.20 -3.57
C LEU A 148 11.44 -1.70 -3.91
N ALA A 149 10.57 -1.33 -4.84
CA ALA A 149 10.31 0.07 -5.16
C ALA A 149 9.81 0.84 -3.92
N HIS A 150 8.88 0.26 -3.15
CA HIS A 150 8.42 0.85 -1.90
C HIS A 150 9.54 1.01 -0.86
N ALA A 151 10.46 0.05 -0.77
CA ALA A 151 11.61 0.14 0.14
C ALA A 151 12.58 1.29 -0.26
N THR A 152 12.65 1.67 -1.55
CA THR A 152 13.46 2.81 -1.98
C THR A 152 12.85 4.16 -1.63
N GLN A 153 11.54 4.25 -1.44
CA GLN A 153 10.86 5.48 -1.02
C GLN A 153 11.33 5.94 0.36
N SER A 154 11.67 5.01 1.25
CA SER A 154 12.17 5.33 2.60
C SER A 154 13.52 6.06 2.61
N THR A 155 14.21 6.13 1.46
CA THR A 155 15.48 6.85 1.27
C THR A 155 15.31 8.33 0.88
N ALA A 156 14.06 8.85 0.85
CA ALA A 156 13.73 10.26 0.62
C ALA A 156 14.45 10.90 -0.59
N THR A 157 14.53 10.17 -1.70
CA THR A 157 15.06 10.73 -2.95
C THR A 157 13.88 11.20 -3.83
N PRO A 158 13.99 12.37 -4.51
CA PRO A 158 12.93 12.87 -5.40
C PRO A 158 12.52 11.89 -6.51
N ILE A 159 13.40 10.98 -6.86
CA ILE A 159 13.14 9.94 -7.87
C ILE A 159 12.33 8.80 -7.28
N GLY A 160 12.57 8.44 -6.02
CA GLY A 160 11.77 7.44 -5.32
C GLY A 160 10.30 7.83 -5.28
N GLU A 161 10.01 9.10 -5.00
CA GLU A 161 8.64 9.65 -5.00
C GLU A 161 8.01 9.62 -6.39
N SER A 162 8.73 10.04 -7.43
CA SER A 162 8.22 10.02 -8.81
C SER A 162 7.93 8.60 -9.30
N VAL A 163 8.78 7.63 -8.99
CA VAL A 163 8.59 6.22 -9.33
C VAL A 163 7.40 5.65 -8.59
N MET A 164 7.27 5.93 -7.28
CA MET A 164 6.11 5.47 -6.51
C MET A 164 4.80 6.06 -7.01
N ARG A 165 4.78 7.33 -7.39
CA ARG A 165 3.59 7.96 -7.99
C ARG A 165 3.11 7.20 -9.24
N ILE A 166 4.03 6.79 -10.12
CA ILE A 166 3.70 6.02 -11.33
C ILE A 166 3.23 4.61 -10.96
N ILE A 167 3.93 3.95 -10.04
CA ILE A 167 3.61 2.58 -9.62
C ILE A 167 2.29 2.53 -8.83
N GLU A 168 2.02 3.48 -7.98
CA GLU A 168 0.78 3.56 -7.21
C GLU A 168 -0.41 4.10 -8.01
N TRP A 169 -0.17 4.70 -9.19
CA TRP A 169 -1.23 5.30 -10.00
C TRP A 169 -2.33 4.29 -10.35
N LEU A 170 -1.99 3.15 -10.92
CA LEU A 170 -2.97 2.14 -11.30
C LEU A 170 -3.67 1.50 -10.09
N PRO A 171 -2.95 0.98 -9.08
CA PRO A 171 -3.58 0.39 -7.92
C PRO A 171 -4.49 1.33 -7.13
N SER A 172 -4.14 2.61 -6.99
CA SER A 172 -4.97 3.58 -6.28
C SER A 172 -6.30 3.84 -7.00
N ARG A 173 -6.29 3.97 -8.34
CA ARG A 173 -7.51 4.15 -9.15
C ARG A 173 -8.42 2.93 -9.09
N LEU A 174 -7.85 1.74 -9.18
CA LEU A 174 -8.60 0.50 -9.03
C LEU A 174 -9.21 0.35 -7.63
N MET A 175 -8.49 0.76 -6.59
CA MET A 175 -8.99 0.76 -5.22
C MET A 175 -10.18 1.73 -5.07
N VAL A 176 -10.05 2.98 -5.53
CA VAL A 176 -11.14 3.96 -5.45
C VAL A 176 -12.31 3.59 -6.38
N LEU A 177 -12.05 2.97 -7.53
CA LEU A 177 -13.12 2.43 -8.36
C LEU A 177 -13.96 1.36 -7.62
N SER A 178 -13.32 0.53 -6.80
CA SER A 178 -14.04 -0.42 -5.96
C SER A 178 -14.83 0.26 -4.83
N PHE A 179 -14.42 1.46 -4.38
CA PHE A 179 -15.22 2.26 -3.46
C PHE A 179 -16.56 2.67 -4.08
N ALA A 180 -16.59 2.98 -5.38
CA ALA A 180 -17.84 3.26 -6.08
C ALA A 180 -18.83 2.09 -6.04
N VAL A 181 -18.34 0.85 -6.01
CA VAL A 181 -19.20 -0.35 -5.94
C VAL A 181 -19.88 -0.51 -4.57
N PHE A 182 -19.21 -0.12 -3.50
CA PHE A 182 -19.69 -0.35 -2.13
C PHE A 182 -20.15 0.91 -1.40
N GLY A 183 -19.86 2.09 -1.95
CA GLY A 183 -20.21 3.41 -1.42
C GLY A 183 -21.14 4.19 -2.34
N ASP A 184 -21.03 5.52 -2.31
CA ASP A 184 -21.78 6.40 -3.22
C ASP A 184 -21.14 6.37 -4.61
N PHE A 185 -21.81 5.70 -5.55
CA PHE A 185 -21.32 5.49 -6.89
C PHE A 185 -21.11 6.80 -7.65
N ASP A 186 -22.08 7.71 -7.61
CA ASP A 186 -22.07 8.92 -8.42
C ASP A 186 -20.99 9.90 -7.95
N LYS A 187 -20.87 10.10 -6.63
CA LYS A 187 -19.85 10.97 -6.03
C LYS A 187 -18.45 10.41 -6.27
N THR A 188 -18.26 9.09 -6.05
CA THR A 188 -16.95 8.45 -6.23
C THR A 188 -16.52 8.43 -7.70
N LEU A 189 -17.46 8.18 -8.62
CA LEU A 189 -17.16 8.22 -10.06
C LEU A 189 -16.85 9.65 -10.53
N GLY A 190 -17.55 10.66 -10.02
CA GLY A 190 -17.22 12.08 -10.22
C GLY A 190 -15.79 12.39 -9.82
N HIS A 191 -15.37 11.99 -8.63
CA HIS A 191 -14.01 12.17 -8.13
C HIS A 191 -12.96 11.49 -9.04
N ILE A 192 -13.21 10.26 -9.48
CA ILE A 192 -12.30 9.54 -10.40
C ILE A 192 -12.21 10.26 -11.75
N THR A 193 -13.30 10.78 -12.29
CA THR A 193 -13.28 11.47 -13.59
C THR A 193 -12.57 12.82 -13.52
N GLU A 194 -12.65 13.53 -12.42
CA GLU A 194 -11.99 14.83 -12.22
C GLU A 194 -10.50 14.70 -11.90
N LYS A 195 -10.14 13.86 -10.93
CA LYS A 195 -8.77 13.74 -10.42
C LYS A 195 -8.05 12.45 -10.85
N GLY A 196 -8.78 11.40 -11.23
CA GLY A 196 -8.23 10.06 -11.41
C GLY A 196 -7.47 9.85 -12.73
N ILE A 197 -7.74 10.61 -13.78
CA ILE A 197 -7.14 10.42 -15.10
C ILE A 197 -5.74 11.04 -15.16
N SER A 198 -5.49 12.10 -14.41
CA SER A 198 -4.19 12.76 -14.36
C SER A 198 -3.15 11.96 -13.56
N LEU A 199 -1.88 12.08 -13.97
CA LEU A 199 -0.72 11.64 -13.20
C LEU A 199 -0.19 12.74 -12.26
N GLU A 200 -0.74 13.96 -12.34
CA GLU A 200 -0.26 15.10 -11.57
C GLU A 200 -0.56 14.99 -10.08
N PRO A 201 -1.80 14.61 -9.62
CA PRO A 201 -2.04 14.50 -8.19
C PRO A 201 -1.22 13.35 -7.59
N SER A 202 -0.65 13.60 -6.42
CA SER A 202 -0.03 12.56 -5.62
C SER A 202 -1.07 11.53 -5.16
N THR A 203 -0.62 10.36 -4.70
CA THR A 203 -1.53 9.35 -4.16
C THR A 203 -2.30 9.89 -2.94
N ASP A 204 -1.67 10.74 -2.14
CA ASP A 204 -2.27 11.34 -0.95
C ASP A 204 -3.38 12.31 -1.32
N GLU A 205 -3.11 13.27 -2.23
CA GLU A 205 -4.13 14.19 -2.77
C GLU A 205 -5.29 13.46 -3.46
N PHE A 206 -5.02 12.32 -4.08
CA PHE A 206 -6.07 11.51 -4.69
C PHE A 206 -6.96 10.82 -3.66
N PHE A 207 -6.43 10.44 -2.50
CA PHE A 207 -7.20 9.84 -1.42
C PHE A 207 -7.90 10.83 -0.51
N GLU A 208 -7.48 12.11 -0.52
CA GLU A 208 -8.00 13.15 0.37
C GLU A 208 -9.53 13.23 0.34
N ASP A 209 -10.11 13.29 -0.86
CA ASP A 209 -11.56 13.38 -1.03
C ASP A 209 -12.22 12.01 -1.37
N ALA A 210 -11.42 10.98 -1.68
CA ALA A 210 -11.97 9.73 -2.18
C ALA A 210 -12.77 8.96 -1.13
N ALA A 211 -12.33 9.01 0.13
CA ALA A 211 -13.03 8.37 1.24
C ALA A 211 -14.37 9.05 1.50
N ASP A 212 -14.41 10.39 1.48
CA ASP A 212 -15.62 11.18 1.70
C ASP A 212 -16.60 11.04 0.54
N ALA A 213 -16.10 11.06 -0.69
CA ALA A 213 -16.93 10.79 -1.85
C ALA A 213 -17.62 9.43 -1.76
N ALA A 214 -16.93 8.41 -1.25
CA ALA A 214 -17.46 7.06 -1.14
C ALA A 214 -18.40 6.85 0.07
N LEU A 215 -18.11 7.50 1.20
CA LEU A 215 -18.92 7.38 2.42
C LEU A 215 -20.18 8.29 2.40
N GLY A 216 -20.24 9.25 1.49
CA GLY A 216 -21.38 10.18 1.33
C GLY A 216 -21.47 11.18 2.47
N ASP A 217 -22.73 11.60 2.81
CA ASP A 217 -22.98 12.59 3.85
C ASP A 217 -22.76 12.09 5.31
N ALA A 218 -21.99 11.03 5.49
CA ALA A 218 -21.55 10.56 6.81
C ALA A 218 -20.64 11.54 7.55
N ASN A 219 -20.46 12.75 7.00
CA ASN A 219 -19.57 13.83 7.43
C ASN A 219 -19.99 14.52 8.76
N THR A 220 -21.04 14.04 9.42
CA THR A 220 -21.44 14.47 10.79
C THR A 220 -21.03 13.48 11.87
N SER A 221 -20.27 12.45 11.50
CA SER A 221 -19.92 11.35 12.37
C SER A 221 -18.58 11.60 13.05
N SER A 222 -18.41 11.07 14.26
CA SER A 222 -17.13 11.07 14.96
C SER A 222 -16.02 10.41 14.14
N VAL A 223 -14.75 10.74 14.42
CA VAL A 223 -13.56 10.09 13.83
C VAL A 223 -13.70 8.56 13.83
N TYR A 224 -14.19 7.99 14.92
CA TYR A 224 -14.41 6.55 15.05
C TYR A 224 -15.39 5.99 14.01
N GLU A 225 -16.53 6.65 13.80
CA GLU A 225 -17.56 6.18 12.86
C GLU A 225 -17.07 6.29 11.42
N ARG A 226 -16.45 7.41 11.07
CA ARG A 226 -15.90 7.67 9.75
C ARG A 226 -14.81 6.64 9.39
N LEU A 227 -13.83 6.43 10.27
CA LEU A 227 -12.76 5.46 10.03
C LEU A 227 -13.29 3.99 10.06
N THR A 228 -14.29 3.69 10.88
CA THR A 228 -14.96 2.37 10.85
C THR A 228 -15.62 2.13 9.49
N GLY A 229 -16.28 3.15 8.93
CA GLY A 229 -16.84 3.11 7.58
C GLY A 229 -15.78 2.84 6.52
N LEU A 230 -14.68 3.60 6.56
CA LEU A 230 -13.54 3.46 5.65
C LEU A 230 -12.93 2.04 5.72
N PHE A 231 -12.69 1.51 6.91
CA PHE A 231 -12.11 0.16 7.04
C PHE A 231 -13.01 -0.92 6.46
N ARG A 232 -14.34 -0.83 6.67
CA ARG A 232 -15.29 -1.74 6.02
C ARG A 232 -15.26 -1.61 4.49
N LEU A 233 -15.12 -0.39 3.99
CA LEU A 233 -15.01 -0.13 2.55
C LEU A 233 -13.74 -0.75 1.97
N LEU A 234 -12.60 -0.57 2.63
CA LEU A 234 -11.30 -1.15 2.26
C LEU A 234 -11.34 -2.69 2.26
N ASP A 235 -11.90 -3.29 3.32
CA ASP A 235 -12.01 -4.75 3.41
C ASP A 235 -12.87 -5.34 2.29
N ARG A 236 -14.05 -4.75 2.02
CA ARG A 236 -14.93 -5.18 0.94
C ARG A 236 -14.29 -5.00 -0.44
N SER A 237 -13.63 -3.89 -0.66
CA SER A 237 -12.89 -3.60 -1.89
C SER A 237 -11.77 -4.60 -2.13
N PHE A 238 -11.03 -4.95 -1.08
CA PHE A 238 -9.97 -5.96 -1.17
C PHE A 238 -10.52 -7.35 -1.50
N LEU A 239 -11.61 -7.76 -0.85
CA LEU A 239 -12.29 -9.04 -1.15
C LEU A 239 -12.85 -9.08 -2.57
N LEU A 240 -13.39 -7.97 -3.08
CA LEU A 240 -13.83 -7.85 -4.47
C LEU A 240 -12.68 -8.15 -5.45
N TRP A 241 -11.52 -7.52 -5.23
CA TRP A 241 -10.35 -7.73 -6.08
C TRP A 241 -9.79 -9.14 -5.98
N LEU A 242 -9.70 -9.72 -4.78
CA LEU A 242 -9.29 -11.12 -4.64
C LEU A 242 -10.25 -12.06 -5.39
N GLY A 243 -11.56 -11.82 -5.31
CA GLY A 243 -12.56 -12.59 -6.04
C GLY A 243 -12.45 -12.41 -7.56
N ALA A 244 -12.34 -11.17 -8.04
CA ALA A 244 -12.19 -10.86 -9.46
C ALA A 244 -10.93 -11.47 -10.06
N LEU A 245 -9.78 -11.34 -9.36
CA LEU A 245 -8.50 -11.90 -9.79
C LEU A 245 -8.53 -13.43 -9.77
N SER A 246 -9.18 -14.04 -8.77
CA SER A 246 -9.33 -15.50 -8.69
C SER A 246 -10.16 -16.04 -9.86
N LEU A 247 -11.23 -15.34 -10.24
CA LEU A 247 -12.06 -15.73 -11.40
C LEU A 247 -11.27 -15.60 -12.72
N LEU A 248 -10.45 -14.55 -12.85
CA LEU A 248 -9.67 -14.32 -14.06
C LEU A 248 -8.58 -15.39 -14.27
N VAL A 249 -8.04 -15.97 -13.19
CA VAL A 249 -7.06 -17.07 -13.26
C VAL A 249 -7.72 -18.40 -13.67
N LEU A 250 -9.03 -18.55 -13.43
CA LEU A 250 -9.75 -19.79 -13.74
C LEU A 250 -10.25 -19.85 -15.18
N VAL A 251 -10.31 -18.72 -15.90
CA VAL A 251 -10.72 -18.60 -17.31
C VAL A 251 -9.52 -18.60 -18.23
#